data_c6dfa95a4796d39ffc01899ec5bec895
#
_entry.id   c6dfa95a4796d39ffc01899ec5bec895
#
_cell.length_a   1.000
_cell.length_b   1.000
_cell.length_c   1.000
_cell.angle_alpha   90.00
_cell.angle_beta   90.00
_cell.angle_gamma   90.00
#
_symmetry.space_group_name_H-M   'P 1'
#
loop_
_entity.id
_entity.type
_entity.pdbx_description
1 polymer ?
#
loop_
_entity_poly.entity_id
_entity_poly.type
_entity_poly.pdbx_seq_one_letter_code
_entity_poly.pdbx_strand_id
1 'polypeptide(L)'
;MHNILVTAIGSFSADIVIKKMHQNGCFVVGTDIYPKEWIVDAFNVDKFYKVPMAVDSEKYINCLLDICTHNKIDFIFPLTDPEIDILNAYRDRFEQISAQICM
;
A
#
# COMPACT_ATOMS: atom_id res chain seq x y z
N MET A 1 17.41 -3.35 4.10
CA MET A 1 16.03 -3.06 4.57
C MET A 1 15.13 -2.84 3.36
N HIS A 2 13.96 -3.48 3.34
CA HIS A 2 12.98 -3.27 2.28
C HIS A 2 11.96 -2.21 2.66
N ASN A 3 11.48 -1.50 1.66
CA ASN A 3 10.37 -0.55 1.81
C ASN A 3 9.11 -1.21 1.27
N ILE A 4 8.10 -1.31 2.11
CA ILE A 4 6.88 -2.06 1.83
C ILE A 4 5.68 -1.11 1.83
N LEU A 5 4.80 -1.26 0.85
CA LEU A 5 3.51 -0.57 0.82
C LEU A 5 2.42 -1.58 1.16
N VAL A 6 1.63 -1.28 2.20
CA VAL A 6 0.45 -2.08 2.57
C VAL A 6 -0.78 -1.22 2.31
N THR A 7 -1.69 -1.70 1.48
CA THR A 7 -2.91 -0.95 1.15
C THR A 7 -4.08 -1.35 2.03
N ALA A 8 -5.09 -0.51 2.10
CA ALA A 8 -6.32 -0.76 2.87
C ALA A 8 -6.03 -1.16 4.32
N ILE A 9 -5.19 -0.38 5.00
CA ILE A 9 -4.74 -0.72 6.36
C ILE A 9 -5.84 -0.64 7.41
N GLY A 10 -7.01 -0.11 7.05
CA GLY A 10 -8.20 -0.21 7.90
C GLY A 10 -8.87 -1.58 7.85
N SER A 11 -8.37 -2.50 7.03
CA SER A 11 -8.95 -3.85 6.92
C SER A 11 -8.48 -4.74 8.07
N PHE A 12 -9.16 -5.89 8.19
CA PHE A 12 -9.03 -6.80 9.33
C PHE A 12 -7.63 -7.38 9.53
N SER A 13 -6.92 -7.65 8.45
CA SER A 13 -5.63 -8.34 8.51
C SER A 13 -4.43 -7.39 8.55
N ALA A 14 -4.67 -6.08 8.53
CA ALA A 14 -3.60 -5.11 8.38
C ALA A 14 -2.59 -5.15 9.53
N ASP A 15 -3.05 -5.25 10.77
CA ASP A 15 -2.15 -5.19 11.90
C ASP A 15 -1.17 -6.38 11.93
N ILE A 16 -1.61 -7.55 11.53
CA ILE A 16 -0.76 -8.74 11.45
C ILE A 16 0.34 -8.54 10.41
N VAL A 17 -0.04 -8.05 9.23
CA VAL A 17 0.91 -7.79 8.14
C VAL A 17 1.93 -6.74 8.55
N ILE A 18 1.47 -5.62 9.11
CA ILE A 18 2.34 -4.53 9.54
C ILE A 18 3.34 -5.01 10.60
N LYS A 19 2.87 -5.73 11.61
CA LYS A 19 3.73 -6.28 12.66
C LYS A 19 4.78 -7.22 12.07
N LYS A 20 4.37 -8.10 11.17
CA LYS A 20 5.28 -9.06 10.54
C LYS A 20 6.38 -8.35 9.75
N MET A 21 6.00 -7.31 9.00
CA MET A 21 6.96 -6.54 8.21
C MET A 21 7.95 -5.79 9.12
N HIS A 22 7.46 -5.19 10.20
CA HIS A 22 8.32 -4.52 11.17
C HIS A 22 9.29 -5.49 11.86
N GLN A 23 8.82 -6.70 12.18
CA GLN A 23 9.67 -7.73 12.76
C GLN A 23 10.81 -8.13 11.82
N ASN A 24 10.61 -8.01 10.53
CA ASN A 24 11.62 -8.29 9.52
C ASN A 24 12.47 -7.05 9.16
N GLY A 25 12.33 -5.97 9.90
CA GLY A 25 13.12 -4.77 9.70
C GLY A 25 12.71 -3.91 8.51
N CYS A 26 11.47 -4.06 8.02
CA CYS A 26 10.98 -3.28 6.88
C CYS A 26 10.49 -1.90 7.29
N PHE A 27 10.66 -0.93 6.37
CA PHE A 27 9.98 0.36 6.46
C PHE A 27 8.60 0.20 5.82
N VAL A 28 7.54 0.49 6.58
CA VAL A 28 6.16 0.22 6.15
C VAL A 28 5.43 1.52 5.87
N VAL A 29 4.94 1.64 4.65
CA VAL A 29 4.04 2.72 4.22
C VAL A 29 2.63 2.13 4.13
N GLY A 30 1.66 2.78 4.75
CA GLY A 30 0.28 2.33 4.73
C GLY A 30 -0.62 3.30 3.97
N THR A 31 -1.62 2.77 3.29
CA THR A 31 -2.62 3.60 2.59
C THR A 31 -4.03 3.16 2.92
N ASP A 32 -4.96 4.11 2.88
CA ASP A 32 -6.38 3.84 3.00
C ASP A 32 -7.18 4.99 2.38
N ILE A 33 -8.47 4.76 2.14
CA ILE A 33 -9.36 5.80 1.60
C ILE A 33 -9.86 6.74 2.68
N TYR A 34 -9.77 6.35 3.95
CA TYR A 34 -10.22 7.16 5.08
C TYR A 34 -9.09 7.97 5.70
N PRO A 35 -9.42 9.06 6.43
CA PRO A 35 -8.39 9.84 7.12
C PRO A 35 -7.65 9.03 8.18
N LYS A 36 -6.44 9.44 8.47
CA LYS A 36 -5.57 8.79 9.47
C LYS A 36 -6.27 8.63 10.84
N GLU A 37 -7.03 9.64 11.23
CA GLU A 37 -7.69 9.68 12.54
C GLU A 37 -8.73 8.59 12.72
N TRP A 38 -9.24 8.02 11.61
CA TRP A 38 -10.27 6.99 11.63
C TRP A 38 -9.72 5.58 11.61
N ILE A 39 -8.40 5.44 11.51
CA ILE A 39 -7.77 4.13 11.28
C ILE A 39 -6.73 3.89 12.37
N VAL A 40 -6.98 2.87 13.19
CA VAL A 40 -6.09 2.52 14.31
C VAL A 40 -4.68 2.20 13.81
N ASP A 41 -4.58 1.38 12.77
CA ASP A 41 -3.29 0.93 12.25
C ASP A 41 -2.50 2.03 11.51
N ALA A 42 -3.13 3.18 11.23
CA ALA A 42 -2.41 4.31 10.64
C ALA A 42 -1.29 4.83 11.55
N PHE A 43 -1.38 4.58 12.84
CA PHE A 43 -0.35 4.97 13.80
C PHE A 43 0.75 3.91 13.96
N ASN A 44 0.54 2.73 13.37
CA ASN A 44 1.49 1.63 13.43
C ASN A 44 2.39 1.53 12.22
N VAL A 45 2.11 2.29 11.15
CA VAL A 45 2.96 2.35 9.97
C VAL A 45 3.94 3.51 10.09
N ASP A 46 5.04 3.43 9.36
CA ASP A 46 6.07 4.48 9.38
C ASP A 46 5.62 5.74 8.64
N LYS A 47 4.83 5.57 7.58
CA LYS A 47 4.17 6.67 6.85
C LYS A 47 2.78 6.26 6.42
N PHE A 48 1.86 7.20 6.45
CA PHE A 48 0.48 6.98 6.02
C PHE A 48 0.09 7.96 4.93
N TYR A 49 -0.63 7.47 3.92
CA TYR A 49 -1.21 8.30 2.86
C TYR A 49 -2.70 7.96 2.68
N LYS A 50 -3.53 8.99 2.63
CA LYS A 50 -4.92 8.84 2.20
C LYS A 50 -4.93 8.80 0.67
N VAL A 51 -5.63 7.82 0.10
CA VAL A 51 -5.66 7.61 -1.36
C VAL A 51 -7.09 7.60 -1.89
N PRO A 52 -7.31 7.84 -3.20
CA PRO A 52 -8.62 7.68 -3.82
C PRO A 52 -9.12 6.24 -3.74
N MET A 53 -10.43 6.05 -3.93
CA MET A 53 -10.99 4.70 -4.01
C MET A 53 -10.52 4.00 -5.27
N ALA A 54 -10.39 2.67 -5.21
CA ALA A 54 -9.94 1.86 -6.35
C ALA A 54 -10.89 1.94 -7.55
N VAL A 55 -12.17 2.28 -7.33
CA VAL A 55 -13.15 2.49 -8.41
C VAL A 55 -12.75 3.66 -9.31
N ASP A 56 -12.03 4.65 -8.78
CA ASP A 56 -11.42 5.73 -9.55
C ASP A 56 -10.03 5.29 -10.03
N SER A 57 -9.98 4.28 -10.86
CA SER A 57 -8.75 3.53 -11.16
C SER A 57 -7.58 4.39 -11.61
N GLU A 58 -7.78 5.35 -12.51
CA GLU A 58 -6.69 6.22 -12.96
C GLU A 58 -6.10 7.05 -11.81
N LYS A 59 -6.95 7.67 -11.00
CA LYS A 59 -6.49 8.47 -9.86
C LYS A 59 -5.82 7.61 -8.80
N TYR A 60 -6.40 6.44 -8.52
CA TYR A 60 -5.86 5.51 -7.54
C TYR A 60 -4.46 5.02 -7.96
N ILE A 61 -4.34 4.55 -9.18
CA ILE A 61 -3.07 4.02 -9.69
C ILE A 61 -1.99 5.11 -9.76
N ASN A 62 -2.32 6.30 -10.26
CA ASN A 62 -1.36 7.40 -10.31
C ASN A 62 -0.89 7.80 -8.92
N CYS A 63 -1.81 7.83 -7.95
CA CYS A 63 -1.47 8.13 -6.56
C CYS A 63 -0.52 7.08 -5.99
N LEU A 64 -0.80 5.79 -6.19
CA LEU A 64 0.08 4.73 -5.69
C LEU A 64 1.45 4.73 -6.38
N LEU A 65 1.49 5.01 -7.68
CA LEU A 65 2.77 5.11 -8.39
C LEU A 65 3.64 6.22 -7.81
N ASP A 66 3.04 7.38 -7.50
CA ASP A 66 3.75 8.51 -6.88
C ASP A 66 4.27 8.13 -5.49
N ILE A 67 3.45 7.47 -4.68
CA ILE A 67 3.84 7.01 -3.34
C ILE A 67 5.00 6.02 -3.44
N CYS A 68 4.90 5.06 -4.35
CA CYS A 68 5.93 4.04 -4.54
C CYS A 68 7.25 4.67 -5.00
N THR A 69 7.20 5.62 -5.91
CA THR A 69 8.38 6.30 -6.41
C THR A 69 9.03 7.15 -5.32
N HIS A 70 8.21 7.91 -4.61
CA HIS A 70 8.70 8.80 -3.55
C HIS A 70 9.35 8.04 -2.40
N ASN A 71 8.80 6.90 -2.03
CA ASN A 71 9.27 6.09 -0.91
C ASN A 71 10.16 4.92 -1.33
N LYS A 72 10.47 4.78 -2.62
CA LYS A 72 11.28 3.68 -3.16
C LYS A 72 10.76 2.31 -2.72
N ILE A 73 9.47 2.09 -2.92
CA ILE A 73 8.80 0.86 -2.49
C ILE A 73 9.31 -0.33 -3.29
N ASP A 74 9.66 -1.40 -2.59
CA ASP A 74 10.11 -2.66 -3.19
C ASP A 74 8.96 -3.64 -3.40
N PHE A 75 8.04 -3.72 -2.44
CA PHE A 75 6.92 -4.67 -2.47
C PHE A 75 5.61 -4.00 -2.07
N ILE A 76 4.53 -4.40 -2.73
CA ILE A 76 3.17 -3.90 -2.46
C ILE A 76 2.32 -5.08 -2.00
N PHE A 77 1.66 -4.94 -0.86
CA PHE A 77 0.75 -5.95 -0.31
C PHE A 77 -0.68 -5.38 -0.29
N PRO A 78 -1.49 -5.66 -1.32
CA PRO A 78 -2.89 -5.24 -1.31
C PRO A 78 -3.71 -6.17 -0.41
N LEU A 79 -4.58 -5.59 0.43
CA LEU A 79 -5.35 -6.36 1.40
C LEU A 79 -6.82 -6.54 1.04
N THR A 80 -7.30 -5.93 -0.03
CA THR A 80 -8.70 -6.07 -0.47
C THR A 80 -8.78 -6.50 -1.92
N ASP A 81 -9.82 -7.25 -2.26
CA ASP A 81 -10.01 -7.77 -3.62
C ASP A 81 -10.10 -6.67 -4.69
N PRO A 82 -10.85 -5.57 -4.49
CA PRO A 82 -10.87 -4.50 -5.48
C PRO A 82 -9.49 -3.91 -5.79
N GLU A 83 -8.64 -3.79 -4.78
CA GLU A 83 -7.29 -3.28 -4.98
C GLU A 83 -6.40 -4.30 -5.67
N ILE A 84 -6.54 -5.58 -5.34
CA ILE A 84 -5.82 -6.66 -6.02
C ILE A 84 -6.11 -6.64 -7.52
N ASP A 85 -7.40 -6.54 -7.86
CA ASP A 85 -7.84 -6.54 -9.26
C ASP A 85 -7.27 -5.35 -10.03
N ILE A 86 -7.35 -4.15 -9.47
CA ILE A 86 -6.90 -2.95 -10.16
C ILE A 86 -5.36 -2.91 -10.27
N LEU A 87 -4.67 -3.31 -9.23
CA LEU A 87 -3.21 -3.36 -9.26
C LEU A 87 -2.72 -4.39 -10.28
N ASN A 88 -3.40 -5.53 -10.37
CA ASN A 88 -3.07 -6.55 -11.35
C ASN A 88 -3.25 -6.05 -12.78
N ALA A 89 -4.30 -5.27 -13.04
CA ALA A 89 -4.56 -4.68 -14.35
C ALA A 89 -3.47 -3.68 -14.77
N TYR A 90 -2.83 -3.02 -13.83
CA TYR A 90 -1.78 -2.02 -14.07
C TYR A 90 -0.39 -2.50 -13.64
N ARG A 91 -0.20 -3.79 -13.50
CA ARG A 91 1.03 -4.42 -13.01
C ARG A 91 2.29 -3.89 -13.73
N ASP A 92 2.22 -3.72 -15.05
CA ASP A 92 3.37 -3.29 -15.83
C ASP A 92 3.91 -1.93 -15.40
N ARG A 93 3.02 -1.01 -15.01
CA ARG A 93 3.44 0.32 -14.54
C ARG A 93 4.25 0.24 -13.26
N PHE A 94 3.89 -0.69 -12.36
CA PHE A 94 4.62 -0.89 -11.11
C PHE A 94 5.95 -1.59 -11.35
N GLU A 95 5.99 -2.54 -12.28
CA GLU A 95 7.24 -3.19 -12.66
C GLU A 95 8.26 -2.21 -13.22
N GLN A 96 7.80 -1.20 -13.97
CA GLN A 96 8.67 -0.17 -14.51
C GLN A 96 9.40 0.64 -13.45
N ILE A 97 8.84 0.75 -12.25
CA ILE A 97 9.47 1.44 -11.13
C ILE A 97 10.03 0.46 -10.09
N SER A 98 10.14 -0.79 -10.46
CA SER A 98 10.71 -1.86 -9.63
C SER A 98 9.92 -2.15 -8.36
N ALA A 99 8.63 -1.88 -8.35
CA ALA A 99 7.74 -2.21 -7.25
C ALA A 99 6.99 -3.50 -7.59
N GLN A 100 7.24 -4.56 -6.85
CA GLN A 100 6.62 -5.86 -7.08
C GLN A 100 5.33 -6.00 -6.28
N ILE A 101 4.25 -6.38 -6.96
CA ILE A 101 2.96 -6.63 -6.31
C ILE A 101 2.95 -8.06 -5.79
N CYS A 102 2.73 -8.21 -4.49
CA CYS A 102 2.70 -9.51 -3.81
C CYS A 102 1.26 -9.92 -3.55
N MET A 103 0.80 -10.94 -4.26
CA MET A 103 -0.57 -11.44 -4.14
C MET A 103 -0.58 -12.93 -3.91
#